data_f3b9402366c11103cd1cd04aaf0944db
#
_entry.id   f3b9402366c11103cd1cd04aaf0944db
#
_cell.length_a   1.000
_cell.length_b   1.000
_cell.length_c   1.000
_cell.angle_alpha   90.00
_cell.angle_beta   90.00
_cell.angle_gamma   90.00
#
_symmetry.space_group_name_H-M   'P 1'
#
loop_
_entity.id
_entity.type
_entity.pdbx_description
1 polymer ?
#
loop_
_entity_poly.entity_id
_entity_poly.type
_entity_poly.pdbx_seq_one_letter_code
_entity_poly.pdbx_strand_id
1 'polypeptide(L)'
;MTNALSAKTAFYLGLEEKYGAHNYHPLPVVLDKGAGVFLWDVDGKKYYDFLSGYSAVNQGHCHPAIIQTLVQQSQKLTLTSRAFHNNLLGEYARFITGYFGYDKVLPMNTGVEGGETAIKLARRWAYTQKAVEENKAKIIFAEGNFWGRTLAAISSSTDPGSYKNFGPFMPGFELVPYNDTEALEKALQDKNVAAFMVEPIQGEAGVVVPDSGYLQKVRTLCTRYNVLLIADEIQTGLGRTGKMLACDHEAVRPDILILGKALSGGVLPVSAVLADDEVMLTIQPGEHGSTYGGNPLACAVAMTALTVLKEEDMTENAEIMGQLFRTELQKLNNPFIKTIRGKGLLNAIVIQDSNPDAAWDICIALKENGLLAKPTHGDKIRFAPPLLINKEQVLESVAIIQRSLAALT
;
A
#
# COMPACT_ATOMS: atom_id res chain seq x y z
N MET A 1 -9.29 33.48 -3.05
CA MET A 1 -9.53 34.00 -1.67
C MET A 1 -9.38 32.80 -0.73
N THR A 2 -8.30 32.70 0.01
CA THR A 2 -8.16 31.68 1.06
C THR A 2 -9.14 32.03 2.17
N ASN A 3 -10.20 31.22 2.32
CA ASN A 3 -11.09 31.36 3.47
C ASN A 3 -10.25 31.27 4.75
N ALA A 4 -10.42 32.22 5.65
CA ALA A 4 -9.75 32.19 6.96
C ALA A 4 -10.12 30.87 7.66
N LEU A 5 -9.12 30.19 8.25
CA LEU A 5 -9.34 28.99 9.04
C LEU A 5 -10.27 29.30 10.21
N SER A 6 -11.14 28.37 10.55
CA SER A 6 -11.94 28.49 11.77
C SER A 6 -11.04 28.50 13.01
N ALA A 7 -11.52 29.09 14.10
CA ALA A 7 -10.77 29.10 15.37
C ALA A 7 -10.48 27.67 15.87
N LYS A 8 -11.39 26.73 15.63
CA LYS A 8 -11.25 25.32 16.02
C LYS A 8 -10.16 24.63 15.16
N THR A 9 -10.20 24.78 13.84
CA THR A 9 -9.16 24.27 12.94
C THR A 9 -7.80 24.87 13.27
N ALA A 10 -7.71 26.22 13.45
CA ALA A 10 -6.47 26.89 13.81
C ALA A 10 -5.88 26.40 15.14
N PHE A 11 -6.72 26.09 16.13
CA PHE A 11 -6.30 25.53 17.42
C PHE A 11 -5.59 24.18 17.26
N TYR A 12 -6.19 23.22 16.53
CA TYR A 12 -5.60 21.89 16.35
C TYR A 12 -4.32 21.93 15.51
N LEU A 13 -4.31 22.71 14.41
CA LEU A 13 -3.10 22.91 13.62
C LEU A 13 -1.97 23.52 14.45
N GLY A 14 -2.30 24.49 15.33
CA GLY A 14 -1.32 25.10 16.24
C GLY A 14 -0.74 24.11 17.28
N LEU A 15 -1.53 23.14 17.73
CA LEU A 15 -1.03 22.06 18.60
C LEU A 15 -0.05 21.15 17.86
N GLU A 16 -0.38 20.75 16.64
CA GLU A 16 0.49 19.89 15.81
C GLU A 16 1.77 20.62 15.43
N GLU A 17 1.68 21.90 15.04
CA GLU A 17 2.84 22.76 14.75
C GLU A 17 3.76 22.89 15.96
N LYS A 18 3.20 23.08 17.16
CA LYS A 18 3.99 23.30 18.37
C LYS A 18 4.65 22.03 18.93
N TYR A 19 3.98 20.89 18.83
CA TYR A 19 4.40 19.66 19.52
C TYR A 19 4.75 18.50 18.58
N GLY A 20 4.40 18.58 17.30
CA GLY A 20 4.71 17.56 16.29
C GLY A 20 6.14 17.67 15.75
N ALA A 21 6.57 16.65 15.03
CA ALA A 21 7.92 16.54 14.47
C ALA A 21 8.07 17.22 13.08
N HIS A 22 7.04 17.79 12.50
CA HIS A 22 6.99 18.44 11.17
C HIS A 22 7.54 17.56 10.03
N ASN A 23 7.37 16.25 10.13
CA ASN A 23 7.87 15.29 9.16
C ASN A 23 6.91 15.07 7.96
N TYR A 24 5.75 15.71 7.97
CA TYR A 24 4.78 15.74 6.88
C TYR A 24 4.40 17.19 6.52
N HIS A 25 3.92 17.36 5.28
CA HIS A 25 3.24 18.58 4.84
C HIS A 25 1.78 18.25 4.51
N PRO A 26 0.86 18.22 5.50
CA PRO A 26 -0.53 17.88 5.30
C PRO A 26 -1.32 19.02 4.64
N LEU A 27 -2.45 18.68 3.99
CA LEU A 27 -3.44 19.68 3.60
C LEU A 27 -4.03 20.35 4.86
N PRO A 28 -4.37 21.65 4.81
CA PRO A 28 -4.89 22.37 5.97
C PRO A 28 -6.37 21.99 6.25
N VAL A 29 -6.58 20.79 6.77
CA VAL A 29 -7.87 20.23 7.21
C VAL A 29 -7.64 19.37 8.44
N VAL A 30 -8.49 19.51 9.44
CA VAL A 30 -8.43 18.73 10.68
C VAL A 30 -9.64 17.80 10.72
N LEU A 31 -9.40 16.50 10.54
CA LEU A 31 -10.43 15.47 10.45
C LEU A 31 -10.82 14.97 11.85
N ASP A 32 -12.11 14.74 12.07
CA ASP A 32 -12.68 14.31 13.36
C ASP A 32 -13.48 13.01 13.26
N LYS A 33 -14.12 12.76 12.09
CA LYS A 33 -15.03 11.62 11.92
C LYS A 33 -14.86 10.99 10.54
N GLY A 34 -15.00 9.65 10.48
CA GLY A 34 -15.04 8.89 9.24
C GLY A 34 -16.20 7.89 9.23
N ALA A 35 -16.86 7.71 8.07
CA ALA A 35 -17.86 6.67 7.85
C ALA A 35 -17.94 6.32 6.35
N GLY A 36 -17.76 5.06 6.00
CA GLY A 36 -17.79 4.60 4.61
C GLY A 36 -16.76 5.33 3.75
N VAL A 37 -17.20 6.03 2.70
CA VAL A 37 -16.34 6.80 1.78
C VAL A 37 -16.11 8.25 2.24
N PHE A 38 -16.66 8.64 3.37
CA PHE A 38 -16.69 10.03 3.82
C PHE A 38 -15.84 10.28 5.05
N LEU A 39 -15.28 11.49 5.08
CA LEU A 39 -14.64 12.11 6.24
C LEU A 39 -15.36 13.42 6.58
N TRP A 40 -15.30 13.82 7.84
CA TRP A 40 -15.75 15.11 8.31
C TRP A 40 -14.64 15.79 9.10
N ASP A 41 -14.48 17.08 8.87
CA ASP A 41 -13.58 17.89 9.66
C ASP A 41 -14.20 18.34 11.01
N VAL A 42 -13.37 18.97 11.82
CA VAL A 42 -13.79 19.50 13.14
C VAL A 42 -14.86 20.59 13.07
N ASP A 43 -15.09 21.16 11.90
CA ASP A 43 -16.14 22.16 11.65
C ASP A 43 -17.42 21.53 11.08
N GLY A 44 -17.42 20.19 10.87
CA GLY A 44 -18.56 19.43 10.39
C GLY A 44 -18.69 19.39 8.86
N LYS A 45 -17.75 19.95 8.10
CA LYS A 45 -17.74 19.86 6.64
C LYS A 45 -17.42 18.44 6.21
N LYS A 46 -18.21 17.90 5.29
CA LYS A 46 -18.09 16.55 4.74
C LYS A 46 -17.23 16.53 3.49
N TYR A 47 -16.43 15.49 3.36
CA TYR A 47 -15.53 15.25 2.22
C TYR A 47 -15.64 13.82 1.74
N TYR A 48 -15.49 13.59 0.43
CA TYR A 48 -15.08 12.30 -0.10
C TYR A 48 -13.62 12.04 0.25
N ASP A 49 -13.30 10.84 0.75
CA ASP A 49 -11.92 10.40 0.95
C ASP A 49 -11.40 9.71 -0.32
N PHE A 50 -10.49 10.36 -1.03
CA PHE A 50 -9.82 9.80 -2.20
C PHE A 50 -8.35 9.43 -1.93
N LEU A 51 -7.98 9.30 -0.65
CA LEU A 51 -6.68 8.79 -0.20
C LEU A 51 -6.79 7.43 0.51
N SER A 52 -7.87 7.19 1.26
CA SER A 52 -8.14 5.97 2.04
C SER A 52 -6.96 5.56 2.94
N GLY A 53 -6.30 6.55 3.60
CA GLY A 53 -5.11 6.28 4.39
C GLY A 53 -4.01 5.54 3.58
N TYR A 54 -3.80 5.92 2.32
CA TYR A 54 -2.90 5.25 1.37
C TYR A 54 -3.29 3.79 1.09
N SER A 55 -4.59 3.55 0.87
CA SER A 55 -5.19 2.22 0.68
C SER A 55 -5.21 1.34 1.93
N ALA A 56 -5.24 1.93 3.12
CA ALA A 56 -5.43 1.19 4.37
C ALA A 56 -6.91 1.01 4.73
N VAL A 57 -7.80 1.84 4.18
CA VAL A 57 -9.24 1.87 4.50
C VAL A 57 -10.06 1.39 3.29
N ASN A 58 -9.66 0.28 2.68
CA ASN A 58 -10.35 -0.28 1.51
C ASN A 58 -11.82 -0.59 1.82
N GLN A 59 -12.10 -1.14 3.01
CA GLN A 59 -13.45 -1.51 3.47
C GLN A 59 -14.30 -0.31 3.89
N GLY A 60 -13.74 0.91 3.80
CA GLY A 60 -14.39 2.14 4.27
C GLY A 60 -14.10 2.45 5.74
N HIS A 61 -14.28 3.72 6.07
CA HIS A 61 -14.07 4.19 7.44
C HIS A 61 -15.08 3.56 8.40
N CYS A 62 -14.58 3.06 9.53
CA CYS A 62 -15.37 2.52 10.63
C CYS A 62 -16.37 1.45 10.19
N HIS A 63 -15.96 0.50 9.35
CA HIS A 63 -16.83 -0.58 8.88
C HIS A 63 -17.47 -1.33 10.06
N PRO A 64 -18.81 -1.47 10.12
CA PRO A 64 -19.51 -1.96 11.32
C PRO A 64 -19.02 -3.33 11.81
N ALA A 65 -18.87 -4.31 10.90
CA ALA A 65 -18.41 -5.65 11.27
C ALA A 65 -16.98 -5.66 11.82
N ILE A 66 -16.08 -4.85 11.23
CA ILE A 66 -14.68 -4.74 11.67
C ILE A 66 -14.61 -4.06 13.04
N ILE A 67 -15.34 -2.96 13.26
CA ILE A 67 -15.41 -2.28 14.56
C ILE A 67 -16.02 -3.18 15.62
N GLN A 68 -17.08 -3.93 15.30
CA GLN A 68 -17.66 -4.88 16.24
C GLN A 68 -16.66 -5.97 16.67
N THR A 69 -15.92 -6.55 15.73
CA THR A 69 -14.87 -7.53 16.02
C THR A 69 -13.77 -6.93 16.89
N LEU A 70 -13.31 -5.71 16.57
CA LEU A 70 -12.32 -4.98 17.36
C LEU A 70 -12.77 -4.85 18.81
N VAL A 71 -14.00 -4.34 19.04
CA VAL A 71 -14.57 -4.13 20.38
C VAL A 71 -14.71 -5.45 21.13
N GLN A 72 -15.29 -6.48 20.53
CA GLN A 72 -15.48 -7.77 21.17
C GLN A 72 -14.17 -8.45 21.55
N GLN A 73 -13.19 -8.45 20.64
CA GLN A 73 -11.91 -9.10 20.90
C GLN A 73 -11.04 -8.31 21.90
N SER A 74 -11.12 -6.96 21.88
CA SER A 74 -10.38 -6.13 22.84
C SER A 74 -10.81 -6.35 24.31
N GLN A 75 -12.07 -6.73 24.51
CA GLN A 75 -12.61 -7.08 25.83
C GLN A 75 -12.24 -8.50 26.29
N LYS A 76 -11.73 -9.33 25.38
CA LYS A 76 -11.44 -10.75 25.67
C LYS A 76 -9.93 -11.00 25.87
N LEU A 77 -9.12 -10.65 24.88
CA LEU A 77 -7.67 -10.85 24.91
C LEU A 77 -7.03 -10.04 23.77
N THR A 78 -6.11 -9.15 24.09
CA THR A 78 -5.44 -8.27 23.10
C THR A 78 -4.06 -8.77 22.72
N LEU A 79 -3.24 -9.21 23.69
CA LEU A 79 -1.84 -9.59 23.48
C LEU A 79 -1.41 -10.70 24.45
N THR A 80 -0.66 -11.70 23.95
CA THR A 80 0.00 -12.74 24.73
C THR A 80 1.51 -12.81 24.48
N SER A 81 2.04 -12.06 23.51
CA SER A 81 3.30 -12.33 22.82
C SER A 81 3.35 -13.75 22.19
N ARG A 82 4.50 -14.11 21.60
CA ARG A 82 4.72 -15.46 21.03
C ARG A 82 5.32 -16.45 22.04
N ALA A 83 5.49 -16.02 23.29
CA ALA A 83 5.91 -16.90 24.38
C ALA A 83 4.82 -17.92 24.76
N PHE A 84 3.56 -17.63 24.43
CA PHE A 84 2.41 -18.48 24.70
C PHE A 84 1.58 -18.69 23.45
N HIS A 85 0.88 -19.82 23.38
CA HIS A 85 -0.15 -20.04 22.38
C HIS A 85 -1.43 -19.28 22.74
N ASN A 86 -2.21 -18.91 21.70
CA ASN A 86 -3.57 -18.45 21.85
C ASN A 86 -4.45 -19.11 20.77
N ASN A 87 -5.75 -19.09 20.98
CA ASN A 87 -6.70 -19.78 20.10
C ASN A 87 -6.83 -19.15 18.71
N LEU A 88 -6.53 -17.85 18.55
CA LEU A 88 -6.79 -17.15 17.28
C LEU A 88 -5.63 -17.22 16.29
N LEU A 89 -4.39 -17.32 16.76
CA LEU A 89 -3.24 -17.29 15.84
C LEU A 89 -3.26 -18.48 14.87
N GLY A 90 -3.54 -19.70 15.36
CA GLY A 90 -3.64 -20.87 14.49
C GLY A 90 -4.83 -20.81 13.55
N GLU A 91 -5.98 -20.29 14.01
CA GLU A 91 -7.16 -20.06 13.16
C GLU A 91 -6.87 -19.03 12.06
N TYR A 92 -6.25 -17.92 12.42
CA TYR A 92 -5.80 -16.91 11.47
C TYR A 92 -4.81 -17.48 10.44
N ALA A 93 -3.80 -18.23 10.90
CA ALA A 93 -2.82 -18.83 10.01
C ALA A 93 -3.49 -19.75 8.99
N ARG A 94 -4.36 -20.66 9.45
CA ARG A 94 -5.14 -21.54 8.57
C ARG A 94 -6.02 -20.75 7.59
N PHE A 95 -6.69 -19.70 8.08
CA PHE A 95 -7.58 -18.88 7.26
C PHE A 95 -6.82 -18.15 6.15
N ILE A 96 -5.76 -17.42 6.48
CA ILE A 96 -5.05 -16.59 5.51
C ILE A 96 -4.22 -17.43 4.52
N THR A 97 -3.61 -18.53 4.97
CA THR A 97 -2.89 -19.44 4.07
C THR A 97 -3.85 -20.11 3.09
N GLY A 98 -5.00 -20.59 3.55
CA GLY A 98 -6.05 -21.13 2.68
C GLY A 98 -6.65 -20.09 1.73
N TYR A 99 -6.72 -18.82 2.15
CA TYR A 99 -7.26 -17.73 1.36
C TYR A 99 -6.36 -17.37 0.16
N PHE A 100 -5.03 -17.36 0.35
CA PHE A 100 -4.05 -16.97 -0.67
C PHE A 100 -3.28 -18.15 -1.29
N GLY A 101 -3.49 -19.36 -0.83
CA GLY A 101 -2.88 -20.56 -1.40
C GLY A 101 -1.39 -20.71 -1.08
N TYR A 102 -0.99 -20.48 0.18
CA TYR A 102 0.37 -20.70 0.70
C TYR A 102 0.39 -21.66 1.86
N ASP A 103 1.54 -22.28 2.15
CA ASP A 103 1.66 -23.22 3.27
C ASP A 103 1.76 -22.52 4.63
N LYS A 104 2.40 -21.35 4.69
CA LYS A 104 2.70 -20.67 5.95
C LYS A 104 2.50 -19.15 5.88
N VAL A 105 2.25 -18.58 7.05
CA VAL A 105 2.22 -17.12 7.28
C VAL A 105 3.09 -16.75 8.48
N LEU A 106 3.84 -15.67 8.34
CA LEU A 106 4.51 -14.99 9.44
C LEU A 106 3.86 -13.60 9.62
N PRO A 107 3.00 -13.44 10.65
CA PRO A 107 2.32 -12.17 10.87
C PRO A 107 3.25 -11.15 11.53
N MET A 108 3.19 -9.91 11.05
CA MET A 108 3.91 -8.75 11.57
C MET A 108 2.92 -7.59 11.81
N ASN A 109 3.41 -6.38 12.04
CA ASN A 109 2.55 -5.23 12.34
C ASN A 109 2.52 -4.23 11.18
N THR A 110 3.65 -3.60 10.87
CA THR A 110 3.73 -2.62 9.79
C THR A 110 4.16 -3.25 8.47
N GLY A 111 3.87 -2.57 7.36
CA GLY A 111 4.31 -3.05 6.05
C GLY A 111 5.82 -3.17 5.94
N VAL A 112 6.57 -2.24 6.51
CA VAL A 112 8.03 -2.28 6.49
C VAL A 112 8.60 -3.47 7.27
N GLU A 113 7.98 -3.88 8.39
CA GLU A 113 8.34 -5.13 9.08
C GLU A 113 8.09 -6.35 8.19
N GLY A 114 7.01 -6.34 7.40
CA GLY A 114 6.75 -7.37 6.39
C GLY A 114 7.86 -7.41 5.33
N GLY A 115 8.28 -6.26 4.81
CA GLY A 115 9.40 -6.14 3.87
C GLY A 115 10.72 -6.65 4.44
N GLU A 116 11.07 -6.22 5.66
CA GLU A 116 12.27 -6.71 6.39
C GLU A 116 12.23 -8.23 6.59
N THR A 117 11.06 -8.77 6.95
CA THR A 117 10.84 -10.21 7.12
C THR A 117 11.06 -10.96 5.81
N ALA A 118 10.48 -10.48 4.70
CA ALA A 118 10.63 -11.08 3.37
C ALA A 118 12.10 -11.09 2.90
N ILE A 119 12.83 -9.99 3.14
CA ILE A 119 14.26 -9.88 2.83
C ILE A 119 15.09 -10.86 3.67
N LYS A 120 14.79 -10.99 4.97
CA LYS A 120 15.46 -11.96 5.85
C LYS A 120 15.19 -13.40 5.40
N LEU A 121 13.95 -13.74 5.05
CA LEU A 121 13.61 -15.05 4.48
C LEU A 121 14.38 -15.33 3.19
N ALA A 122 14.39 -14.39 2.26
CA ALA A 122 15.09 -14.56 1.00
C ALA A 122 16.61 -14.74 1.17
N ARG A 123 17.23 -13.93 2.05
CA ARG A 123 18.66 -14.10 2.36
C ARG A 123 18.94 -15.44 3.03
N ARG A 124 18.12 -15.86 4.00
CA ARG A 124 18.28 -17.15 4.68
C ARG A 124 18.12 -18.31 3.69
N TRP A 125 17.10 -18.28 2.84
CA TRP A 125 16.89 -19.26 1.77
C TRP A 125 18.11 -19.32 0.82
N ALA A 126 18.66 -18.17 0.41
CA ALA A 126 19.81 -18.13 -0.46
C ALA A 126 21.04 -18.81 0.15
N TYR A 127 21.27 -18.65 1.45
CA TYR A 127 22.38 -19.29 2.15
C TYR A 127 22.16 -20.78 2.38
N THR A 128 20.94 -21.21 2.70
CA THR A 128 20.64 -22.59 3.10
C THR A 128 20.22 -23.50 1.94
N GLN A 129 19.57 -22.95 0.90
CA GLN A 129 19.01 -23.73 -0.21
C GLN A 129 19.74 -23.46 -1.54
N LYS A 130 20.12 -22.20 -1.81
CA LYS A 130 20.80 -21.83 -3.05
C LYS A 130 22.32 -21.91 -2.98
N ALA A 131 22.89 -22.16 -1.81
CA ALA A 131 24.33 -22.22 -1.54
C ALA A 131 25.11 -20.93 -1.89
N VAL A 132 24.48 -19.78 -1.72
CA VAL A 132 25.17 -18.48 -1.80
C VAL A 132 26.15 -18.40 -0.63
N GLU A 133 27.37 -17.88 -0.88
CA GLU A 133 28.38 -17.66 0.16
C GLU A 133 27.85 -16.68 1.21
N GLU A 134 28.16 -16.94 2.50
CA GLU A 134 27.75 -16.10 3.60
C GLU A 134 28.08 -14.61 3.38
N ASN A 135 27.13 -13.72 3.69
CA ASN A 135 27.20 -12.27 3.49
C ASN A 135 27.27 -11.79 2.03
N LYS A 136 27.03 -12.66 1.04
CA LYS A 136 27.03 -12.30 -0.40
C LYS A 136 25.63 -12.19 -1.00
N ALA A 137 24.58 -12.63 -0.30
CA ALA A 137 23.22 -12.60 -0.84
C ALA A 137 22.75 -11.18 -1.15
N LYS A 138 22.25 -10.99 -2.37
CA LYS A 138 21.75 -9.72 -2.91
C LYS A 138 20.25 -9.76 -3.09
N ILE A 139 19.60 -8.61 -2.90
CA ILE A 139 18.20 -8.38 -3.22
C ILE A 139 18.15 -7.31 -4.30
N ILE A 140 17.46 -7.60 -5.39
CA ILE A 140 17.21 -6.61 -6.44
C ILE A 140 15.87 -5.93 -6.16
N PHE A 141 15.82 -4.63 -6.39
CA PHE A 141 14.61 -3.80 -6.32
C PHE A 141 14.41 -3.06 -7.64
N ALA A 142 13.18 -2.66 -7.93
CA ALA A 142 12.92 -1.75 -9.03
C ALA A 142 13.14 -0.30 -8.61
N GLU A 143 13.67 0.53 -9.49
CA GLU A 143 13.70 1.99 -9.27
C GLU A 143 12.28 2.54 -9.03
N GLY A 144 12.15 3.57 -8.22
CA GLY A 144 10.85 4.11 -7.83
C GLY A 144 10.11 3.29 -6.77
N ASN A 145 10.74 2.25 -6.21
CA ASN A 145 10.12 1.44 -5.16
C ASN A 145 9.86 2.22 -3.88
N PHE A 146 8.83 1.79 -3.16
CA PHE A 146 8.53 2.26 -1.82
C PHE A 146 7.99 1.12 -0.95
N TRP A 147 8.75 0.69 0.05
CA TRP A 147 8.32 -0.32 1.01
C TRP A 147 8.51 0.09 2.48
N GLY A 148 8.82 1.37 2.74
CA GLY A 148 8.94 1.94 4.08
C GLY A 148 9.98 3.05 4.21
N ARG A 149 10.25 3.44 5.45
CA ARG A 149 11.19 4.53 5.78
C ARG A 149 12.21 4.16 6.84
N THR A 150 12.43 2.86 7.12
CA THR A 150 13.55 2.38 7.94
C THR A 150 14.87 2.51 7.17
N LEU A 151 15.99 2.39 7.87
CA LEU A 151 17.31 2.44 7.23
C LEU A 151 17.46 1.37 6.14
N ALA A 152 16.91 0.17 6.34
CA ALA A 152 16.90 -0.85 5.28
C ALA A 152 16.02 -0.42 4.08
N ALA A 153 14.82 0.07 4.32
CA ALA A 153 13.91 0.48 3.26
C ALA A 153 14.50 1.61 2.40
N ILE A 154 15.08 2.63 3.02
CA ILE A 154 15.69 3.74 2.29
C ILE A 154 16.99 3.36 1.58
N SER A 155 17.62 2.22 1.93
CA SER A 155 18.83 1.74 1.26
C SER A 155 18.58 1.27 -0.18
N SER A 156 17.32 0.98 -0.55
CA SER A 156 16.90 0.70 -1.92
C SER A 156 16.10 1.83 -2.58
N SER A 157 15.95 2.96 -1.90
CA SER A 157 15.15 4.07 -2.43
C SER A 157 15.89 4.88 -3.49
N THR A 158 15.18 5.29 -4.53
CA THR A 158 15.64 6.27 -5.52
C THR A 158 15.11 7.68 -5.25
N ASP A 159 14.28 7.87 -4.20
CA ASP A 159 13.77 9.18 -3.81
C ASP A 159 14.77 9.91 -2.88
N PRO A 160 15.44 10.98 -3.34
CA PRO A 160 16.38 11.74 -2.51
C PRO A 160 15.78 12.28 -1.22
N GLY A 161 14.47 12.59 -1.19
CA GLY A 161 13.75 13.00 0.01
C GLY A 161 13.69 11.93 1.09
N SER A 162 13.83 10.67 0.69
CA SER A 162 13.80 9.53 1.61
C SER A 162 15.18 9.13 2.13
N TYR A 163 16.24 9.24 1.32
CA TYR A 163 17.55 8.66 1.68
C TYR A 163 18.66 9.69 1.95
N LYS A 164 18.55 10.93 1.45
CA LYS A 164 19.62 11.93 1.58
C LYS A 164 19.94 12.23 3.06
N ASN A 165 21.22 12.13 3.43
CA ASN A 165 21.76 12.38 4.78
C ASN A 165 21.37 11.34 5.86
N PHE A 166 20.88 10.15 5.46
CA PHE A 166 20.53 9.06 6.39
C PHE A 166 21.47 7.83 6.29
N GLY A 167 22.55 7.88 5.48
CA GLY A 167 23.54 6.80 5.43
C GLY A 167 24.32 6.63 6.74
N PRO A 168 25.07 5.51 6.91
CA PRO A 168 25.43 4.52 5.88
C PRO A 168 24.26 3.58 5.54
N PHE A 169 24.23 3.13 4.27
CA PHE A 169 23.17 2.29 3.75
C PHE A 169 23.49 0.79 3.90
N MET A 170 22.42 -0.02 3.94
CA MET A 170 22.52 -1.47 4.00
C MET A 170 23.15 -2.04 2.72
N PRO A 171 24.18 -2.91 2.80
CA PRO A 171 24.78 -3.54 1.64
C PRO A 171 23.91 -4.67 1.07
N GLY A 172 24.22 -5.06 -0.19
CA GLY A 172 23.57 -6.18 -0.86
C GLY A 172 22.20 -5.83 -1.45
N PHE A 173 21.90 -4.55 -1.68
CA PHE A 173 20.74 -4.09 -2.43
C PHE A 173 21.21 -3.54 -3.77
N GLU A 174 20.53 -3.94 -4.83
CA GLU A 174 20.77 -3.47 -6.20
C GLU A 174 19.46 -2.99 -6.83
N LEU A 175 19.58 -2.07 -7.77
CA LEU A 175 18.44 -1.43 -8.43
C LEU A 175 18.46 -1.75 -9.93
N VAL A 176 17.27 -1.97 -10.49
CA VAL A 176 17.04 -2.05 -11.93
C VAL A 176 15.88 -1.11 -12.30
N PRO A 177 15.83 -0.55 -13.52
CA PRO A 177 14.68 0.24 -13.94
C PRO A 177 13.38 -0.57 -13.84
N TYR A 178 12.30 0.08 -13.37
CA TYR A 178 10.99 -0.55 -13.33
C TYR A 178 10.48 -0.80 -14.76
N ASN A 179 9.80 -1.93 -14.98
CA ASN A 179 9.29 -2.33 -16.28
C ASN A 179 10.35 -2.66 -17.34
N ASP A 180 11.62 -2.84 -16.94
CA ASP A 180 12.73 -3.22 -17.81
C ASP A 180 13.17 -4.67 -17.51
N THR A 181 12.66 -5.61 -18.31
CA THR A 181 12.97 -7.04 -18.15
C THR A 181 14.36 -7.42 -18.67
N GLU A 182 14.98 -6.62 -19.53
CA GLU A 182 16.34 -6.88 -20.03
C GLU A 182 17.37 -6.50 -18.96
N ALA A 183 17.20 -5.34 -18.33
CA ALA A 183 18.02 -4.92 -17.19
C ALA A 183 17.88 -5.92 -16.03
N LEU A 184 16.66 -6.37 -15.74
CA LEU A 184 16.41 -7.40 -14.73
C LEU A 184 17.14 -8.70 -15.07
N GLU A 185 16.98 -9.23 -16.30
CA GLU A 185 17.63 -10.48 -16.71
C GLU A 185 19.16 -10.40 -16.57
N LYS A 186 19.75 -9.27 -16.94
CA LYS A 186 21.19 -9.04 -16.77
C LYS A 186 21.62 -9.10 -15.29
N ALA A 187 20.86 -8.48 -14.40
CA ALA A 187 21.15 -8.51 -12.97
C ALA A 187 20.97 -9.90 -12.36
N LEU A 188 19.96 -10.67 -12.81
CA LEU A 188 19.70 -12.03 -12.35
C LEU A 188 20.79 -13.07 -12.72
N GLN A 189 21.70 -12.73 -13.63
CA GLN A 189 22.85 -13.60 -13.97
C GLN A 189 23.86 -13.73 -12.81
N ASP A 190 23.86 -12.79 -11.86
CA ASP A 190 24.68 -12.91 -10.64
C ASP A 190 24.08 -14.01 -9.74
N LYS A 191 24.84 -15.09 -9.55
CA LYS A 191 24.44 -16.23 -8.71
C LYS A 191 24.18 -15.89 -7.25
N ASN A 192 24.64 -14.73 -6.80
CA ASN A 192 24.41 -14.24 -5.44
C ASN A 192 23.04 -13.58 -5.24
N VAL A 193 22.29 -13.35 -6.30
CA VAL A 193 20.94 -12.76 -6.19
C VAL A 193 20.00 -13.76 -5.53
N ALA A 194 19.47 -13.39 -4.37
CA ALA A 194 18.50 -14.18 -3.60
C ALA A 194 17.06 -13.95 -4.06
N ALA A 195 16.71 -12.68 -4.28
CA ALA A 195 15.34 -12.30 -4.65
C ALA A 195 15.30 -11.03 -5.50
N PHE A 196 14.20 -10.89 -6.26
CA PHE A 196 13.71 -9.64 -6.80
C PHE A 196 12.44 -9.23 -6.05
N MET A 197 12.46 -8.06 -5.42
CA MET A 197 11.32 -7.50 -4.69
C MET A 197 10.71 -6.36 -5.52
N VAL A 198 9.40 -6.45 -5.77
CA VAL A 198 8.70 -5.50 -6.64
C VAL A 198 7.27 -5.24 -6.16
N GLU A 199 6.84 -3.98 -6.28
CA GLU A 199 5.42 -3.64 -6.25
C GLU A 199 4.81 -3.98 -7.63
N PRO A 200 3.73 -4.76 -7.73
CA PRO A 200 3.08 -5.06 -9.02
C PRO A 200 2.62 -3.80 -9.77
N ILE A 201 2.22 -2.77 -9.02
CA ILE A 201 1.97 -1.41 -9.48
C ILE A 201 2.61 -0.49 -8.45
N GLN A 202 3.50 0.39 -8.86
CA GLN A 202 4.16 1.31 -7.93
C GLN A 202 3.19 2.41 -7.49
N GLY A 203 2.75 2.34 -6.24
CA GLY A 203 1.75 3.27 -5.69
C GLY A 203 2.32 4.65 -5.41
N GLU A 204 3.39 4.74 -4.62
CA GLU A 204 3.98 6.02 -4.20
C GLU A 204 4.65 6.77 -5.37
N ALA A 205 5.22 6.08 -6.35
CA ALA A 205 5.74 6.69 -7.57
C ALA A 205 4.66 7.38 -8.44
N GLY A 206 3.40 7.32 -8.02
CA GLY A 206 2.25 7.96 -8.68
C GLY A 206 1.46 7.00 -9.55
N VAL A 207 1.20 5.80 -9.06
CA VAL A 207 0.43 4.73 -9.72
C VAL A 207 1.03 4.36 -11.07
N VAL A 208 2.30 3.90 -11.04
CA VAL A 208 2.97 3.44 -12.27
C VAL A 208 2.55 2.00 -12.54
N VAL A 209 1.71 1.84 -13.56
CA VAL A 209 1.24 0.53 -14.05
C VAL A 209 2.24 0.04 -15.09
N PRO A 210 2.81 -1.17 -14.94
CA PRO A 210 3.75 -1.69 -15.93
C PRO A 210 3.04 -2.12 -17.21
N ASP A 211 3.81 -2.39 -18.25
CA ASP A 211 3.30 -2.95 -19.50
C ASP A 211 2.70 -4.35 -19.28
N SER A 212 1.71 -4.69 -20.09
CA SER A 212 1.09 -6.01 -20.05
C SER A 212 2.12 -7.11 -20.28
N GLY A 213 2.09 -8.16 -19.44
CA GLY A 213 3.03 -9.29 -19.48
C GLY A 213 4.34 -9.03 -18.75
N TYR A 214 4.54 -7.87 -18.12
CA TYR A 214 5.75 -7.58 -17.35
C TYR A 214 5.94 -8.58 -16.20
N LEU A 215 4.93 -8.75 -15.35
CA LEU A 215 5.04 -9.65 -14.19
C LEU A 215 5.21 -11.13 -14.62
N GLN A 216 4.57 -11.54 -15.71
CA GLN A 216 4.77 -12.89 -16.27
C GLN A 216 6.22 -13.12 -16.71
N LYS A 217 6.82 -12.12 -17.39
CA LYS A 217 8.25 -12.19 -17.76
C LYS A 217 9.14 -12.20 -16.52
N VAL A 218 8.87 -11.34 -15.54
CA VAL A 218 9.56 -11.32 -14.25
C VAL A 218 9.51 -12.69 -13.59
N ARG A 219 8.32 -13.32 -13.48
CA ARG A 219 8.17 -14.65 -12.90
C ARG A 219 9.03 -15.68 -13.66
N THR A 220 8.97 -15.64 -14.99
CA THR A 220 9.73 -16.54 -15.85
C THR A 220 11.24 -16.40 -15.63
N LEU A 221 11.74 -15.17 -15.57
CA LEU A 221 13.14 -14.87 -15.31
C LEU A 221 13.58 -15.33 -13.92
N CYS A 222 12.83 -14.99 -12.88
CA CYS A 222 13.12 -15.42 -11.51
C CYS A 222 13.20 -16.95 -11.41
N THR A 223 12.27 -17.68 -12.04
CA THR A 223 12.31 -19.14 -12.09
C THR A 223 13.54 -19.67 -12.81
N ARG A 224 13.88 -19.11 -13.99
CA ARG A 224 15.05 -19.51 -14.79
C ARG A 224 16.36 -19.39 -14.03
N TYR A 225 16.52 -18.30 -13.27
CA TYR A 225 17.76 -18.00 -12.55
C TYR A 225 17.76 -18.48 -11.10
N ASN A 226 16.75 -19.25 -10.69
CA ASN A 226 16.56 -19.69 -9.31
C ASN A 226 16.65 -18.53 -8.32
N VAL A 227 15.81 -17.50 -8.51
CA VAL A 227 15.70 -16.30 -7.69
C VAL A 227 14.27 -16.19 -7.21
N LEU A 228 14.07 -15.87 -5.92
CA LEU A 228 12.73 -15.69 -5.36
C LEU A 228 12.07 -14.40 -5.88
N LEU A 229 10.81 -14.48 -6.26
CA LEU A 229 9.98 -13.31 -6.54
C LEU A 229 9.23 -12.91 -5.28
N ILE A 230 9.52 -11.71 -4.78
CA ILE A 230 8.80 -11.09 -3.66
C ILE A 230 7.84 -10.04 -4.23
N ALA A 231 6.54 -10.23 -4.02
CA ALA A 231 5.55 -9.21 -4.36
C ALA A 231 5.17 -8.40 -3.13
N ASP A 232 5.42 -7.10 -3.20
CA ASP A 232 4.90 -6.14 -2.23
C ASP A 232 3.48 -5.71 -2.63
N GLU A 233 2.50 -6.42 -2.10
CA GLU A 233 1.08 -6.16 -2.30
C GLU A 233 0.45 -5.35 -1.15
N ILE A 234 1.27 -4.69 -0.34
CA ILE A 234 0.81 -3.90 0.81
C ILE A 234 -0.17 -2.80 0.37
N GLN A 235 0.10 -2.13 -0.74
CA GLN A 235 -0.79 -1.08 -1.26
C GLN A 235 -1.71 -1.57 -2.39
N THR A 236 -1.26 -2.49 -3.20
CA THR A 236 -1.93 -2.94 -4.42
C THR A 236 -2.90 -4.08 -4.20
N GLY A 237 -2.69 -4.87 -3.15
CA GLY A 237 -3.51 -6.02 -2.81
C GLY A 237 -4.86 -5.66 -2.17
N LEU A 238 -5.54 -6.71 -1.74
CA LEU A 238 -6.80 -6.65 -0.98
C LEU A 238 -7.90 -5.87 -1.71
N GLY A 239 -8.09 -6.20 -2.99
CA GLY A 239 -9.16 -5.67 -3.82
C GLY A 239 -8.86 -4.31 -4.47
N ARG A 240 -7.82 -3.60 -4.06
CA ARG A 240 -7.54 -2.21 -4.47
C ARG A 240 -7.48 -2.03 -5.99
N THR A 241 -6.92 -2.98 -6.71
CA THR A 241 -6.71 -2.90 -8.17
C THR A 241 -7.80 -3.60 -8.99
N GLY A 242 -8.90 -4.05 -8.36
CA GLY A 242 -9.96 -4.79 -9.03
C GLY A 242 -9.72 -6.30 -9.09
N LYS A 243 -8.64 -6.77 -8.50
CA LYS A 243 -8.34 -8.19 -8.21
C LYS A 243 -7.95 -8.31 -6.74
N MET A 244 -8.01 -9.50 -6.17
CA MET A 244 -7.62 -9.71 -4.76
C MET A 244 -6.15 -9.34 -4.56
N LEU A 245 -5.28 -9.74 -5.48
CA LEU A 245 -3.88 -9.31 -5.60
C LEU A 245 -3.67 -8.64 -6.95
N ALA A 246 -2.79 -7.65 -7.04
CA ALA A 246 -2.45 -7.06 -8.34
C ALA A 246 -1.70 -8.05 -9.25
N CYS A 247 -0.97 -9.00 -8.67
CA CYS A 247 -0.36 -10.12 -9.39
C CYS A 247 -1.40 -10.99 -10.13
N ASP A 248 -2.65 -11.06 -9.67
CA ASP A 248 -3.72 -11.85 -10.28
C ASP A 248 -4.13 -11.32 -11.66
N HIS A 249 -3.84 -10.05 -11.98
CA HIS A 249 -4.08 -9.50 -13.33
C HIS A 249 -3.30 -10.24 -14.41
N GLU A 250 -2.17 -10.84 -14.06
CA GLU A 250 -1.31 -11.59 -14.98
C GLU A 250 -1.15 -13.06 -14.56
N ALA A 251 -1.99 -13.55 -13.65
CA ALA A 251 -1.94 -14.91 -13.10
C ALA A 251 -0.53 -15.30 -12.59
N VAL A 252 0.15 -14.35 -11.94
CA VAL A 252 1.48 -14.57 -11.36
C VAL A 252 1.34 -14.86 -9.87
N ARG A 253 1.94 -15.97 -9.41
CA ARG A 253 2.09 -16.29 -8.00
C ARG A 253 3.54 -16.01 -7.58
N PRO A 254 3.78 -15.04 -6.67
CA PRO A 254 5.11 -14.81 -6.12
C PRO A 254 5.52 -15.93 -5.14
N ASP A 255 6.83 -16.08 -4.90
CA ASP A 255 7.35 -17.03 -3.90
C ASP A 255 7.14 -16.50 -2.48
N ILE A 256 7.21 -15.17 -2.31
CA ILE A 256 6.90 -14.47 -1.06
C ILE A 256 5.89 -13.37 -1.35
N LEU A 257 4.78 -13.39 -0.64
CA LEU A 257 3.71 -12.38 -0.72
C LEU A 257 3.71 -11.54 0.57
N ILE A 258 3.75 -10.22 0.42
CA ILE A 258 3.64 -9.29 1.55
C ILE A 258 2.29 -8.58 1.49
N LEU A 259 1.53 -8.66 2.60
CA LEU A 259 0.25 -7.98 2.78
C LEU A 259 0.33 -7.00 3.96
N GLY A 260 -0.46 -5.94 3.91
CA GLY A 260 -0.53 -4.94 4.97
C GLY A 260 -1.71 -3.99 4.77
N LYS A 261 -1.58 -2.76 5.26
CA LYS A 261 -2.59 -1.68 5.09
C LYS A 261 -4.03 -2.17 5.32
N ALA A 262 -4.79 -2.42 4.25
CA ALA A 262 -6.19 -2.84 4.32
C ALA A 262 -6.42 -4.22 4.96
N LEU A 263 -5.36 -4.95 5.32
CA LEU A 263 -5.48 -6.23 6.03
C LEU A 263 -6.20 -6.09 7.39
N SER A 264 -6.23 -4.88 7.95
CA SER A 264 -6.98 -4.57 9.17
C SER A 264 -8.25 -3.75 8.95
N GLY A 265 -8.59 -3.42 7.71
CA GLY A 265 -9.69 -2.48 7.45
C GLY A 265 -9.46 -1.07 8.02
N GLY A 266 -8.20 -0.69 8.26
CA GLY A 266 -7.81 0.64 8.71
C GLY A 266 -7.91 0.89 10.22
N VAL A 267 -8.13 -0.14 11.06
CA VAL A 267 -8.37 0.07 12.51
C VAL A 267 -7.13 -0.15 13.37
N LEU A 268 -6.13 -0.90 12.90
CA LEU A 268 -4.84 -1.09 13.59
C LEU A 268 -3.76 -1.57 12.60
N PRO A 269 -2.45 -1.42 12.94
CA PRO A 269 -1.38 -1.94 12.10
C PRO A 269 -1.39 -3.48 12.08
N VAL A 270 -1.50 -4.07 10.89
CA VAL A 270 -1.37 -5.52 10.65
C VAL A 270 -0.68 -5.73 9.31
N SER A 271 0.30 -6.63 9.30
CA SER A 271 0.90 -7.14 8.06
C SER A 271 1.14 -8.64 8.16
N ALA A 272 1.37 -9.26 7.01
CA ALA A 272 1.61 -10.68 6.91
C ALA A 272 2.59 -10.96 5.77
N VAL A 273 3.48 -11.92 5.99
CA VAL A 273 4.36 -12.48 4.96
C VAL A 273 3.96 -13.93 4.77
N LEU A 274 3.58 -14.29 3.54
CA LEU A 274 3.20 -15.65 3.17
C LEU A 274 4.25 -16.24 2.23
N ALA A 275 4.57 -17.50 2.45
CA ALA A 275 5.44 -18.30 1.60
C ALA A 275 5.18 -19.79 1.82
N ASP A 276 5.67 -20.63 0.90
CA ASP A 276 5.61 -22.06 1.08
C ASP A 276 6.69 -22.56 2.05
N ASP A 277 6.57 -23.81 2.47
CA ASP A 277 7.44 -24.46 3.48
C ASP A 277 8.93 -24.33 3.14
N GLU A 278 9.30 -24.49 1.88
CA GLU A 278 10.68 -24.43 1.42
C GLU A 278 11.36 -23.08 1.75
N VAL A 279 10.61 -22.00 1.71
CA VAL A 279 11.11 -20.65 2.04
C VAL A 279 10.87 -20.34 3.51
N MET A 280 9.64 -20.53 4.01
CA MET A 280 9.27 -20.08 5.35
C MET A 280 10.01 -20.83 6.45
N LEU A 281 10.23 -22.13 6.30
CA LEU A 281 10.86 -22.97 7.33
C LEU A 281 12.40 -22.87 7.36
N THR A 282 12.99 -21.99 6.55
CA THR A 282 14.42 -21.67 6.64
C THR A 282 14.76 -20.87 7.90
N ILE A 283 13.80 -20.08 8.42
CA ILE A 283 13.93 -19.40 9.72
C ILE A 283 13.57 -20.36 10.85
N GLN A 284 14.49 -20.51 11.81
CA GLN A 284 14.33 -21.39 12.95
C GLN A 284 13.79 -20.62 14.19
N PRO A 285 13.25 -21.34 15.20
CA PRO A 285 12.80 -20.72 16.44
C PRO A 285 13.86 -19.83 17.09
N GLY A 286 13.47 -18.58 17.43
CA GLY A 286 14.35 -17.58 18.04
C GLY A 286 15.11 -16.68 17.09
N GLU A 287 15.11 -16.95 15.77
CA GLU A 287 15.87 -16.15 14.80
C GLU A 287 15.12 -14.92 14.27
N HIS A 288 13.79 -14.91 14.39
CA HIS A 288 12.95 -13.78 13.95
C HIS A 288 11.63 -13.75 14.73
N GLY A 289 11.08 -12.56 14.91
CA GLY A 289 9.81 -12.40 15.59
C GLY A 289 9.44 -10.95 15.86
N SER A 290 8.29 -10.78 16.50
CA SER A 290 7.74 -9.50 16.91
C SER A 290 6.93 -9.68 18.19
N THR A 291 6.95 -8.70 19.09
CA THR A 291 6.11 -8.71 20.29
C THR A 291 4.63 -8.70 19.95
N TYR A 292 4.22 -7.90 18.96
CA TYR A 292 2.82 -7.70 18.60
C TYR A 292 2.37 -8.50 17.36
N GLY A 293 3.28 -8.95 16.51
CA GLY A 293 2.95 -9.72 15.31
C GLY A 293 2.15 -10.98 15.62
N GLY A 294 0.94 -11.11 15.07
CA GLY A 294 0.04 -12.23 15.31
C GLY A 294 -0.68 -12.19 16.67
N ASN A 295 -0.84 -11.00 17.25
CA ASN A 295 -1.63 -10.85 18.47
C ASN A 295 -3.12 -11.20 18.20
N PRO A 296 -3.87 -11.66 19.22
CA PRO A 296 -5.26 -12.10 19.05
C PRO A 296 -6.18 -11.05 18.45
N LEU A 297 -6.00 -9.77 18.85
CA LEU A 297 -6.82 -8.67 18.34
C LEU A 297 -6.60 -8.47 16.84
N ALA A 298 -5.34 -8.41 16.40
CA ALA A 298 -4.98 -8.27 14.99
C ALA A 298 -5.44 -9.47 14.16
N CYS A 299 -5.32 -10.70 14.68
CA CYS A 299 -5.79 -11.91 13.99
C CYS A 299 -7.29 -11.87 13.75
N ALA A 300 -8.10 -11.55 14.77
CA ALA A 300 -9.55 -11.46 14.65
C ALA A 300 -9.97 -10.40 13.64
N VAL A 301 -9.40 -9.20 13.75
CA VAL A 301 -9.70 -8.08 12.86
C VAL A 301 -9.32 -8.39 11.41
N ALA A 302 -8.14 -8.98 11.16
CA ALA A 302 -7.69 -9.30 9.82
C ALA A 302 -8.59 -10.36 9.14
N MET A 303 -9.02 -11.39 9.87
CA MET A 303 -9.98 -12.37 9.34
C MET A 303 -11.30 -11.70 8.95
N THR A 304 -11.84 -10.85 9.81
CA THR A 304 -13.08 -10.10 9.50
C THR A 304 -12.90 -9.16 8.31
N ALA A 305 -11.78 -8.43 8.24
CA ALA A 305 -11.50 -7.51 7.14
C ALA A 305 -11.43 -8.22 5.78
N LEU A 306 -10.81 -9.41 5.72
CA LEU A 306 -10.76 -10.24 4.51
C LEU A 306 -12.13 -10.84 4.16
N THR A 307 -12.91 -11.24 5.17
CA THR A 307 -14.28 -11.74 4.99
C THR A 307 -15.18 -10.66 4.37
N VAL A 308 -15.15 -9.44 4.91
CA VAL A 308 -15.91 -8.29 4.40
C VAL A 308 -15.56 -7.99 2.94
N LEU A 309 -14.27 -7.97 2.57
CA LEU A 309 -13.86 -7.73 1.18
C LEU A 309 -14.51 -8.71 0.20
N LYS A 310 -14.66 -9.98 0.63
CA LYS A 310 -15.24 -11.05 -0.19
C LYS A 310 -16.77 -11.02 -0.19
N GLU A 311 -17.39 -10.91 0.99
CA GLU A 311 -18.85 -11.00 1.15
C GLU A 311 -19.60 -9.78 0.58
N GLU A 312 -18.93 -8.63 0.52
CA GLU A 312 -19.48 -7.40 -0.06
C GLU A 312 -18.98 -7.12 -1.50
N ASP A 313 -18.39 -8.12 -2.17
CA ASP A 313 -17.94 -8.06 -3.58
C ASP A 313 -17.07 -6.82 -3.89
N MET A 314 -16.32 -6.33 -2.89
CA MET A 314 -15.58 -5.06 -3.00
C MET A 314 -14.52 -5.08 -4.10
N THR A 315 -13.97 -6.25 -4.41
CA THR A 315 -12.99 -6.42 -5.48
C THR A 315 -13.61 -6.19 -6.87
N GLU A 316 -14.79 -6.75 -7.12
CA GLU A 316 -15.53 -6.54 -8.36
C GLU A 316 -16.01 -5.09 -8.48
N ASN A 317 -16.54 -4.54 -7.38
CA ASN A 317 -16.92 -3.12 -7.33
C ASN A 317 -15.74 -2.20 -7.66
N ALA A 318 -14.53 -2.50 -7.15
CA ALA A 318 -13.33 -1.73 -7.44
C ALA A 318 -12.97 -1.73 -8.93
N GLU A 319 -13.14 -2.87 -9.63
CA GLU A 319 -12.90 -2.95 -11.06
C GLU A 319 -13.92 -2.07 -11.83
N ILE A 320 -15.21 -2.26 -11.56
CA ILE A 320 -16.31 -1.56 -12.26
C ILE A 320 -16.22 -0.05 -11.99
N MET A 321 -16.12 0.35 -10.74
CA MET A 321 -16.08 1.78 -10.37
C MET A 321 -14.77 2.44 -10.81
N GLY A 322 -13.67 1.73 -10.78
CA GLY A 322 -12.39 2.23 -11.27
C GLY A 322 -12.39 2.48 -12.77
N GLN A 323 -12.98 1.56 -13.55
CA GLN A 323 -13.18 1.75 -14.99
C GLN A 323 -14.09 2.95 -15.29
N LEU A 324 -15.20 3.06 -14.57
CA LEU A 324 -16.11 4.21 -14.67
C LEU A 324 -15.37 5.52 -14.37
N PHE A 325 -14.64 5.57 -13.26
CA PHE A 325 -13.90 6.77 -12.84
C PHE A 325 -12.91 7.24 -13.92
N ARG A 326 -12.08 6.34 -14.45
CA ARG A 326 -11.12 6.68 -15.51
C ARG A 326 -11.81 7.14 -16.78
N THR A 327 -12.91 6.47 -17.17
CA THR A 327 -13.71 6.84 -18.37
C THR A 327 -14.30 8.24 -18.22
N GLU A 328 -14.88 8.56 -17.08
CA GLU A 328 -15.47 9.89 -16.84
C GLU A 328 -14.39 10.98 -16.73
N LEU A 329 -13.23 10.69 -16.12
CA LEU A 329 -12.09 11.63 -16.13
C LEU A 329 -11.58 11.92 -17.55
N GLN A 330 -11.51 10.91 -18.43
CA GLN A 330 -11.10 11.10 -19.82
C GLN A 330 -12.03 12.03 -20.59
N LYS A 331 -13.35 11.97 -20.32
CA LYS A 331 -14.34 12.83 -20.94
C LYS A 331 -14.17 14.32 -20.59
N LEU A 332 -13.50 14.64 -19.50
CA LEU A 332 -13.26 16.04 -19.12
C LEU A 332 -12.39 16.77 -20.15
N ASN A 333 -11.56 16.04 -20.89
CA ASN A 333 -10.66 16.59 -21.93
C ASN A 333 -9.94 17.88 -21.45
N ASN A 334 -9.47 17.87 -20.20
CA ASN A 334 -8.90 19.04 -19.55
C ASN A 334 -7.42 19.18 -19.90
N PRO A 335 -6.95 20.36 -20.36
CA PRO A 335 -5.55 20.57 -20.80
C PRO A 335 -4.52 20.41 -19.66
N PHE A 336 -4.91 20.56 -18.40
CA PHE A 336 -4.01 20.32 -17.25
C PHE A 336 -3.74 18.83 -17.02
N ILE A 337 -4.56 17.93 -17.57
CA ILE A 337 -4.37 16.48 -17.37
C ILE A 337 -3.56 15.91 -18.54
N LYS A 338 -2.27 15.64 -18.29
CA LYS A 338 -1.39 14.98 -19.27
C LYS A 338 -1.71 13.50 -19.43
N THR A 339 -1.97 12.80 -18.33
CA THR A 339 -2.16 11.35 -18.32
C THR A 339 -3.13 10.95 -17.21
N ILE A 340 -4.01 10.00 -17.51
CA ILE A 340 -4.85 9.29 -16.55
C ILE A 340 -4.40 7.83 -16.57
N ARG A 341 -4.06 7.26 -15.40
CA ARG A 341 -3.59 5.87 -15.29
C ARG A 341 -4.10 5.20 -14.03
N GLY A 342 -4.11 3.88 -14.00
CA GLY A 342 -4.53 3.09 -12.86
C GLY A 342 -5.16 1.76 -13.22
N LYS A 343 -5.43 0.97 -12.19
CA LYS A 343 -6.22 -0.28 -12.22
C LYS A 343 -7.16 -0.32 -11.02
N GLY A 344 -8.38 -0.81 -11.24
CA GLY A 344 -9.41 -0.77 -10.21
C GLY A 344 -9.59 0.64 -9.65
N LEU A 345 -9.63 0.77 -8.34
CA LEU A 345 -9.71 2.05 -7.62
C LEU A 345 -8.33 2.55 -7.12
N LEU A 346 -7.24 2.16 -7.76
CA LEU A 346 -5.94 2.78 -7.62
C LEU A 346 -5.64 3.59 -8.88
N ASN A 347 -5.85 4.90 -8.83
CA ASN A 347 -5.76 5.78 -9.98
C ASN A 347 -4.89 7.00 -9.71
N ALA A 348 -4.36 7.61 -10.76
CA ALA A 348 -3.67 8.89 -10.70
C ALA A 348 -3.91 9.70 -11.98
N ILE A 349 -3.87 11.03 -11.81
CA ILE A 349 -3.68 11.96 -12.91
C ILE A 349 -2.27 12.55 -12.82
N VAL A 350 -1.64 12.76 -13.96
CA VAL A 350 -0.39 13.50 -14.08
C VAL A 350 -0.73 14.89 -14.59
N ILE A 351 -0.33 15.91 -13.87
CA ILE A 351 -0.59 17.30 -14.20
C ILE A 351 0.48 17.82 -15.16
N GLN A 352 0.05 18.58 -16.12
CA GLN A 352 0.93 19.31 -17.04
C GLN A 352 0.72 20.81 -16.83
N ASP A 353 1.61 21.43 -16.07
CA ASP A 353 1.61 22.86 -15.81
C ASP A 353 3.05 23.34 -15.62
N SER A 354 3.31 24.63 -15.89
CA SER A 354 4.60 25.26 -15.64
C SER A 354 4.80 25.61 -14.16
N ASN A 355 3.71 25.70 -13.38
CA ASN A 355 3.74 25.90 -11.94
C ASN A 355 4.10 24.57 -11.25
N PRO A 356 5.23 24.47 -10.52
CA PRO A 356 5.60 23.26 -9.80
C PRO A 356 4.63 22.89 -8.67
N ASP A 357 3.83 23.83 -8.18
CA ASP A 357 2.86 23.65 -7.11
C ASP A 357 1.44 23.37 -7.63
N ALA A 358 1.24 23.27 -8.96
CA ALA A 358 -0.08 23.09 -9.57
C ALA A 358 -0.87 21.90 -8.98
N ALA A 359 -0.23 20.75 -8.76
CA ALA A 359 -0.89 19.61 -8.14
C ALA A 359 -1.32 19.86 -6.69
N TRP A 360 -0.56 20.67 -5.95
CA TRP A 360 -0.93 21.10 -4.60
C TRP A 360 -2.14 22.04 -4.65
N ASP A 361 -2.11 23.03 -5.52
CA ASP A 361 -3.19 24.01 -5.70
C ASP A 361 -4.51 23.32 -6.11
N ILE A 362 -4.41 22.31 -7.00
CA ILE A 362 -5.56 21.46 -7.35
C ILE A 362 -6.08 20.72 -6.12
N CYS A 363 -5.21 20.17 -5.27
CA CYS A 363 -5.66 19.46 -4.06
C CYS A 363 -6.29 20.41 -3.04
N ILE A 364 -5.85 21.66 -2.95
CA ILE A 364 -6.53 22.70 -2.16
C ILE A 364 -7.92 22.99 -2.72
N ALA A 365 -8.05 23.17 -4.04
CA ALA A 365 -9.34 23.38 -4.69
C ALA A 365 -10.28 22.16 -4.52
N LEU A 366 -9.77 20.94 -4.62
CA LEU A 366 -10.53 19.72 -4.34
C LEU A 366 -11.07 19.71 -2.90
N LYS A 367 -10.22 20.05 -1.92
CA LYS A 367 -10.62 20.17 -0.51
C LYS A 367 -11.75 21.20 -0.33
N GLU A 368 -11.64 22.37 -0.96
CA GLU A 368 -12.68 23.38 -0.89
C GLU A 368 -14.01 22.88 -1.50
N ASN A 369 -13.95 22.07 -2.53
CA ASN A 369 -15.11 21.48 -3.18
C ASN A 369 -15.61 20.16 -2.55
N GLY A 370 -14.99 19.68 -1.45
CA GLY A 370 -15.50 18.52 -0.69
C GLY A 370 -14.90 17.18 -1.08
N LEU A 371 -13.67 17.15 -1.63
CA LEU A 371 -12.93 15.94 -1.93
C LEU A 371 -11.49 16.06 -1.42
N LEU A 372 -11.02 15.03 -0.70
CA LEU A 372 -9.65 14.97 -0.19
C LEU A 372 -8.80 14.03 -1.05
N ALA A 373 -7.81 14.59 -1.69
CA ALA A 373 -6.74 13.88 -2.39
C ALA A 373 -5.41 14.59 -2.08
N LYS A 374 -4.29 13.93 -2.35
CA LYS A 374 -2.97 14.51 -2.04
C LYS A 374 -2.03 14.34 -3.23
N PRO A 375 -1.20 15.36 -3.54
CA PRO A 375 -0.18 15.21 -4.56
C PRO A 375 0.92 14.24 -4.10
N THR A 376 1.54 13.57 -5.06
CA THR A 376 2.71 12.72 -4.86
C THR A 376 3.75 13.04 -5.94
N HIS A 377 5.03 13.16 -5.55
CA HIS A 377 6.14 13.51 -6.44
C HIS A 377 5.85 14.69 -7.38
N GLY A 378 5.35 15.80 -6.81
CA GLY A 378 5.20 17.08 -7.47
C GLY A 378 3.98 17.20 -8.38
N ASP A 379 3.99 16.50 -9.52
CA ASP A 379 3.02 16.66 -10.62
C ASP A 379 1.90 15.62 -10.66
N LYS A 380 1.81 14.73 -9.69
CA LYS A 380 0.82 13.64 -9.71
C LYS A 380 -0.19 13.79 -8.59
N ILE A 381 -1.46 13.54 -8.86
CA ILE A 381 -2.51 13.43 -7.85
C ILE A 381 -3.06 12.02 -7.88
N ARG A 382 -2.98 11.33 -6.74
CA ARG A 382 -3.49 9.98 -6.58
C ARG A 382 -4.93 10.02 -6.10
N PHE A 383 -5.76 9.14 -6.71
CA PHE A 383 -7.15 8.93 -6.37
C PHE A 383 -7.39 7.46 -6.01
N ALA A 384 -7.61 7.19 -4.74
CA ALA A 384 -7.81 5.85 -4.20
C ALA A 384 -8.93 5.86 -3.14
N PRO A 385 -10.20 6.03 -3.53
CA PRO A 385 -11.32 6.02 -2.58
C PRO A 385 -11.51 4.63 -1.96
N PRO A 386 -12.26 4.50 -0.84
CA PRO A 386 -12.69 3.21 -0.33
C PRO A 386 -13.45 2.39 -1.37
N LEU A 387 -13.30 1.06 -1.34
CA LEU A 387 -13.80 0.16 -2.41
C LEU A 387 -15.32 0.05 -2.45
N LEU A 388 -16.01 0.49 -1.42
CA LEU A 388 -17.48 0.52 -1.35
C LEU A 388 -18.12 1.73 -2.06
N ILE A 389 -17.32 2.59 -2.69
CA ILE A 389 -17.83 3.74 -3.46
C ILE A 389 -18.78 3.27 -4.56
N ASN A 390 -19.93 3.93 -4.70
CA ASN A 390 -20.92 3.59 -5.70
C ASN A 390 -20.85 4.51 -6.93
N LYS A 391 -21.68 4.21 -7.95
CA LYS A 391 -21.71 4.92 -9.22
C LYS A 391 -22.02 6.41 -9.07
N GLU A 392 -23.03 6.76 -8.28
CA GLU A 392 -23.46 8.13 -8.04
C GLU A 392 -22.34 8.94 -7.38
N GLN A 393 -21.66 8.33 -6.41
CA GLN A 393 -20.52 8.94 -5.70
C GLN A 393 -19.31 9.13 -6.62
N VAL A 394 -19.05 8.19 -7.53
CA VAL A 394 -18.00 8.35 -8.55
C VAL A 394 -18.30 9.52 -9.47
N LEU A 395 -19.55 9.62 -10.00
CA LEU A 395 -19.94 10.71 -10.88
C LEU A 395 -19.89 12.07 -10.17
N GLU A 396 -20.36 12.15 -8.92
CA GLU A 396 -20.26 13.37 -8.12
C GLU A 396 -18.79 13.77 -7.87
N SER A 397 -17.93 12.80 -7.58
CA SER A 397 -16.49 13.05 -7.38
C SER A 397 -15.81 13.57 -8.64
N VAL A 398 -16.15 13.04 -9.82
CA VAL A 398 -15.64 13.55 -11.10
C VAL A 398 -16.13 14.98 -11.36
N ALA A 399 -17.40 15.29 -11.04
CA ALA A 399 -17.90 16.66 -11.12
C ALA A 399 -17.18 17.62 -10.17
N ILE A 400 -16.80 17.16 -8.96
CA ILE A 400 -15.96 17.94 -8.04
C ILE A 400 -14.57 18.19 -8.64
N ILE A 401 -13.94 17.17 -9.22
CA ILE A 401 -12.63 17.29 -9.88
C ILE A 401 -12.72 18.30 -11.02
N GLN A 402 -13.75 18.20 -11.87
CA GLN A 402 -13.96 19.13 -12.98
C GLN A 402 -14.04 20.60 -12.51
N ARG A 403 -14.87 20.87 -11.48
CA ARG A 403 -15.00 22.24 -10.93
C ARG A 403 -13.69 22.73 -10.33
N SER A 404 -12.94 21.86 -9.66
CA SER A 404 -11.66 22.22 -9.03
C SER A 404 -10.58 22.54 -10.06
N LEU A 405 -10.54 21.83 -11.18
CA LEU A 405 -9.64 22.13 -12.29
C LEU A 405 -10.01 23.43 -13.00
N ALA A 406 -11.32 23.72 -13.17
CA ALA A 406 -11.78 24.98 -13.79
C ALA A 406 -11.49 26.21 -12.96
N ALA A 407 -11.33 26.10 -11.65
CA ALA A 407 -11.01 27.23 -10.77
C ALA A 407 -9.54 27.70 -10.87
N LEU A 408 -8.69 26.99 -11.63
CA LEU A 408 -7.26 27.31 -11.82
C LEU A 408 -6.99 27.96 -13.21
N THR A 409 -8.00 28.00 -14.07
CA THR A 409 -7.99 28.76 -15.34
C THR A 409 -8.46 30.19 -15.12
#